data_f524cb3f233397cacddb14e5776a61e6
#
_entry.id   f524cb3f233397cacddb14e5776a61e6
#
_cell.length_a   1.000
_cell.length_b   1.000
_cell.length_c   1.000
_cell.angle_alpha   90.00
_cell.angle_beta   90.00
_cell.angle_gamma   90.00
#
_symmetry.space_group_name_H-M   'P 1'
#
loop_
_entity.id
_entity.type
_entity.pdbx_description
1 polymer ?
#
loop_
_entity_poly.entity_id
_entity_poly.type
_entity_poly.pdbx_seq_one_letter_code
_entity_poly.pdbx_strand_id
1 'polypeptide(L)'
;LKPCEDMQLECIFPEEPMEIVRAETVETAPIGTTMFVLGYKCKPASGLENLKKELLATLALKVLTHVTSPLYQGMLKDGLINETFSTEIFNGDDFFVPMLEGESKDPYAVRERIFAAVEEAAKNGLDETLFENSRKNAYGSLIMKFNNVEAVANLMINSAMSGIAPFDTVTMLSSLTIEDANRWLREELLPQQATLSIMKNQD
;
A
#
# COMPACT_ATOMS: atom_id res chain seq x y z
N LEU A 1 23.88 -27.39 -19.04
CA LEU A 1 23.61 -26.05 -19.52
C LEU A 1 24.83 -25.59 -20.31
N LYS A 2 24.63 -25.12 -21.55
CA LYS A 2 25.70 -24.51 -22.33
C LYS A 2 25.86 -23.07 -21.85
N PRO A 3 27.09 -22.56 -21.72
CA PRO A 3 27.27 -21.12 -21.49
C PRO A 3 26.63 -20.34 -22.62
N CYS A 4 25.83 -19.34 -22.31
CA CYS A 4 25.36 -18.37 -23.28
C CYS A 4 26.14 -17.07 -23.09
N GLU A 5 26.23 -16.26 -24.14
CA GLU A 5 26.78 -14.92 -24.02
C GLU A 5 25.89 -14.07 -23.10
N ASP A 6 26.51 -13.21 -22.29
CA ASP A 6 25.78 -12.25 -21.47
C ASP A 6 24.91 -11.35 -22.33
N MET A 7 23.61 -11.51 -22.24
CA MET A 7 22.63 -10.71 -22.95
C MET A 7 22.24 -9.54 -22.04
N GLN A 8 22.59 -8.33 -22.44
CA GLN A 8 22.04 -7.14 -21.78
C GLN A 8 20.59 -6.97 -22.19
N LEU A 9 19.68 -7.19 -21.26
CA LEU A 9 18.26 -6.92 -21.44
C LEU A 9 17.99 -5.48 -21.01
N GLU A 10 17.51 -4.66 -21.95
CA GLU A 10 17.02 -3.32 -21.68
C GLU A 10 15.51 -3.42 -21.41
N CYS A 11 15.08 -3.10 -20.19
CA CYS A 11 13.66 -2.97 -19.88
C CYS A 11 13.20 -1.58 -20.28
N ILE A 12 12.27 -1.50 -21.23
CA ILE A 12 11.68 -0.25 -21.69
C ILE A 12 10.33 -0.10 -21.00
N PHE A 13 10.20 0.89 -20.12
CA PHE A 13 8.94 1.26 -19.48
C PHE A 13 8.39 2.50 -20.19
N PRO A 14 7.17 2.44 -20.79
CA PRO A 14 6.54 3.62 -21.35
C PRO A 14 6.18 4.61 -20.24
N GLU A 15 6.37 5.92 -20.50
CA GLU A 15 5.85 6.93 -19.58
C GLU A 15 4.31 6.85 -19.53
N GLU A 16 3.77 6.59 -18.36
CA GLU A 16 2.32 6.63 -18.14
C GLU A 16 1.89 7.99 -17.59
N PRO A 17 0.86 8.62 -18.20
CA PRO A 17 0.29 9.85 -17.66
C PRO A 17 -0.29 9.60 -16.27
N MET A 18 -0.23 10.59 -15.38
CA MET A 18 -0.74 10.47 -14.01
C MET A 18 -2.27 10.42 -13.94
N GLU A 19 -2.95 10.86 -15.00
CA GLU A 19 -4.41 10.80 -15.07
C GLU A 19 -4.89 9.35 -15.06
N ILE A 20 -5.96 9.10 -14.32
CA ILE A 20 -6.63 7.79 -14.34
C ILE A 20 -7.52 7.68 -15.57
N VAL A 21 -7.40 6.57 -16.29
CA VAL A 21 -8.21 6.32 -17.51
C VAL A 21 -9.64 5.95 -17.14
N ARG A 22 -9.81 5.20 -16.05
CA ARG A 22 -11.13 4.76 -15.56
C ARG A 22 -11.18 4.92 -14.05
N ALA A 23 -12.14 5.70 -13.58
CA ALA A 23 -12.38 5.86 -12.14
C ALA A 23 -13.03 4.61 -11.51
N GLU A 24 -13.67 3.78 -12.33
CA GLU A 24 -14.39 2.60 -11.89
C GLU A 24 -14.36 1.49 -12.95
N THR A 25 -14.24 0.25 -12.49
CA THR A 25 -14.46 -0.96 -13.30
C THR A 25 -15.30 -1.95 -12.51
N VAL A 26 -16.36 -2.48 -13.14
CA VAL A 26 -17.23 -3.49 -12.53
C VAL A 26 -17.28 -4.70 -13.43
N GLU A 27 -16.93 -5.85 -12.89
CA GLU A 27 -17.00 -7.14 -13.56
C GLU A 27 -17.83 -8.13 -12.74
N THR A 28 -18.28 -9.21 -13.37
CA THR A 28 -19.04 -10.29 -12.72
C THR A 28 -18.30 -11.61 -12.84
N ALA A 29 -18.28 -12.38 -11.76
CA ALA A 29 -17.69 -13.71 -11.72
C ALA A 29 -18.49 -14.62 -10.77
N PRO A 30 -18.37 -15.94 -10.88
CA PRO A 30 -19.02 -16.89 -9.97
C PRO A 30 -18.28 -16.92 -8.62
N ILE A 31 -18.46 -15.86 -7.82
CA ILE A 31 -17.87 -15.68 -6.49
C ILE A 31 -18.96 -15.63 -5.41
N GLY A 32 -18.63 -16.00 -4.18
CA GLY A 32 -19.60 -16.04 -3.07
C GLY A 32 -20.02 -14.66 -2.55
N THR A 33 -19.09 -13.70 -2.58
CA THR A 33 -19.30 -12.34 -2.04
C THR A 33 -18.66 -11.33 -2.98
N THR A 34 -19.28 -10.16 -3.13
CA THR A 34 -18.72 -9.04 -3.90
C THR A 34 -17.39 -8.59 -3.28
N MET A 35 -16.36 -8.49 -4.11
CA MET A 35 -15.02 -8.03 -3.73
C MET A 35 -14.74 -6.66 -4.33
N PHE A 36 -13.90 -5.90 -3.69
CA PHE A 36 -13.45 -4.60 -4.18
C PHE A 36 -11.95 -4.39 -3.97
N VAL A 37 -11.37 -3.57 -4.83
CA VAL A 37 -10.03 -2.99 -4.67
C VAL A 37 -10.15 -1.49 -4.96
N LEU A 38 -9.79 -0.66 -3.99
CA LEU A 38 -9.63 0.78 -4.14
C LEU A 38 -8.14 1.09 -4.20
N GLY A 39 -7.63 1.42 -5.38
CA GLY A 39 -6.23 1.77 -5.61
C GLY A 39 -6.05 3.27 -5.84
N TYR A 40 -4.91 3.81 -5.42
CA TYR A 40 -4.50 5.18 -5.70
C TYR A 40 -3.30 5.17 -6.63
N LYS A 41 -3.41 5.80 -7.81
CA LYS A 41 -2.30 5.95 -8.73
C LYS A 41 -1.36 7.03 -8.22
N CYS A 42 -0.21 6.64 -7.72
CA CYS A 42 0.80 7.53 -7.19
C CYS A 42 2.01 7.59 -8.12
N LYS A 43 2.78 8.67 -8.01
CA LYS A 43 4.00 8.84 -8.82
C LYS A 43 5.03 7.77 -8.44
N PRO A 44 5.60 7.02 -9.41
CA PRO A 44 6.64 6.04 -9.12
C PRO A 44 7.92 6.71 -8.59
N ALA A 45 8.73 5.94 -7.90
CA ALA A 45 10.04 6.32 -7.42
C ALA A 45 11.00 5.14 -7.53
N SER A 46 12.30 5.33 -7.35
CA SER A 46 13.30 4.27 -7.41
C SER A 46 14.27 4.32 -6.24
N GLY A 47 14.97 3.22 -5.97
CA GLY A 47 16.02 3.13 -4.95
C GLY A 47 15.52 3.55 -3.55
N LEU A 48 16.30 4.38 -2.86
CA LEU A 48 15.98 4.85 -1.50
C LEU A 48 14.71 5.70 -1.42
N GLU A 49 14.38 6.43 -2.48
CA GLU A 49 13.15 7.22 -2.53
C GLU A 49 11.91 6.30 -2.57
N ASN A 50 11.95 5.25 -3.39
CA ASN A 50 10.89 4.25 -3.42
C ASN A 50 10.75 3.53 -2.08
N LEU A 51 11.86 3.12 -1.46
CA LEU A 51 11.85 2.52 -0.14
C LEU A 51 11.19 3.43 0.90
N LYS A 52 11.56 4.71 0.93
CA LYS A 52 10.95 5.69 1.84
C LYS A 52 9.45 5.80 1.60
N LYS A 53 9.04 5.91 0.34
CA LYS A 53 7.66 6.02 -0.07
C LYS A 53 6.84 4.79 0.33
N GLU A 54 7.34 3.59 0.09
CA GLU A 54 6.71 2.33 0.45
C GLU A 54 6.50 2.21 1.97
N LEU A 55 7.53 2.54 2.75
CA LEU A 55 7.43 2.50 4.21
C LEU A 55 6.44 3.54 4.75
N LEU A 56 6.41 4.75 4.19
CA LEU A 56 5.44 5.79 4.56
C LEU A 56 4.02 5.36 4.21
N ALA A 57 3.79 4.84 3.00
CA ALA A 57 2.51 4.32 2.56
C ALA A 57 2.01 3.20 3.48
N THR A 58 2.88 2.23 3.76
CA THR A 58 2.56 1.10 4.65
C THR A 58 2.18 1.58 6.05
N LEU A 59 2.95 2.50 6.64
CA LEU A 59 2.66 3.01 7.98
C LEU A 59 1.40 3.86 8.00
N ALA A 60 1.22 4.78 7.06
CA ALA A 60 0.04 5.66 6.99
C ALA A 60 -1.24 4.86 6.80
N LEU A 61 -1.27 3.92 5.85
CA LEU A 61 -2.42 3.04 5.63
C LEU A 61 -2.68 2.16 6.86
N LYS A 62 -1.64 1.61 7.48
CA LYS A 62 -1.79 0.78 8.68
C LYS A 62 -2.38 1.55 9.85
N VAL A 63 -2.05 2.84 10.02
CA VAL A 63 -2.67 3.69 11.04
C VAL A 63 -4.11 4.00 10.69
N LEU A 64 -4.39 4.37 9.43
CA LEU A 64 -5.73 4.73 8.96
C LEU A 64 -6.71 3.56 9.08
N THR A 65 -6.25 2.34 8.77
CA THR A 65 -7.08 1.13 8.72
C THR A 65 -6.85 0.19 9.90
N HIS A 66 -6.15 0.64 10.96
CA HIS A 66 -5.92 -0.19 12.14
C HIS A 66 -7.25 -0.70 12.71
N VAL A 67 -7.25 -1.93 13.21
CA VAL A 67 -8.47 -2.56 13.76
C VAL A 67 -9.15 -1.74 14.87
N THR A 68 -8.42 -0.86 15.54
CA THR A 68 -8.97 0.08 16.54
C THR A 68 -9.29 1.45 15.99
N SER A 69 -9.02 1.71 14.69
CA SER A 69 -9.32 3.01 14.07
C SER A 69 -10.82 3.24 13.96
N PRO A 70 -11.28 4.50 14.04
CA PRO A 70 -12.69 4.84 13.83
C PRO A 70 -13.22 4.36 12.47
N LEU A 71 -12.38 4.42 11.42
CA LEU A 71 -12.73 3.95 10.09
C LEU A 71 -13.06 2.46 10.10
N TYR A 72 -12.10 1.62 10.56
CA TYR A 72 -12.28 0.17 10.57
C TYR A 72 -13.47 -0.25 11.44
N GLN A 73 -13.55 0.27 12.67
CA GLN A 73 -14.62 -0.06 13.61
C GLN A 73 -15.99 0.39 13.10
N GLY A 74 -16.07 1.56 12.49
CA GLY A 74 -17.30 2.05 11.89
C GLY A 74 -17.78 1.19 10.72
N MET A 75 -16.90 0.85 9.79
CA MET A 75 -17.24 0.00 8.64
C MET A 75 -17.60 -1.42 9.07
N LEU A 76 -16.89 -2.00 10.04
CA LEU A 76 -17.19 -3.33 10.57
C LEU A 76 -18.55 -3.37 11.27
N LYS A 77 -18.85 -2.38 12.11
CA LYS A 77 -20.13 -2.25 12.82
C LYS A 77 -21.31 -2.13 11.86
N ASP A 78 -21.14 -1.38 10.78
CA ASP A 78 -22.16 -1.17 9.74
C ASP A 78 -22.26 -2.39 8.78
N GLY A 79 -21.41 -3.40 8.95
CA GLY A 79 -21.34 -4.60 8.10
C GLY A 79 -20.91 -4.30 6.66
N LEU A 80 -20.17 -3.21 6.45
CA LEU A 80 -19.61 -2.84 5.15
C LEU A 80 -18.35 -3.64 4.80
N ILE A 81 -17.59 -4.08 5.81
CA ILE A 81 -16.39 -4.91 5.65
C ILE A 81 -16.45 -6.11 6.59
N ASN A 82 -15.59 -7.06 6.38
CA ASN A 82 -15.31 -8.20 7.25
C ASN A 82 -13.79 -8.34 7.50
N GLU A 83 -13.35 -9.49 7.99
CA GLU A 83 -11.94 -9.76 8.31
C GLU A 83 -11.02 -9.82 7.07
N THR A 84 -11.57 -9.85 5.87
CA THR A 84 -10.79 -9.84 4.62
C THR A 84 -10.27 -8.45 4.26
N PHE A 85 -10.77 -7.38 4.92
CA PHE A 85 -10.34 -6.02 4.64
C PHE A 85 -8.86 -5.83 4.98
N SER A 86 -8.08 -5.49 3.97
CA SER A 86 -6.62 -5.35 4.04
C SER A 86 -6.11 -4.18 3.21
N THR A 87 -4.82 -3.90 3.37
CA THR A 87 -4.10 -2.90 2.57
C THR A 87 -2.84 -3.53 2.00
N GLU A 88 -2.53 -3.16 0.76
CA GLU A 88 -1.33 -3.61 0.06
C GLU A 88 -0.67 -2.44 -0.68
N ILE A 89 0.64 -2.50 -0.87
CA ILE A 89 1.39 -1.59 -1.74
C ILE A 89 1.86 -2.38 -2.94
N PHE A 90 1.26 -2.11 -4.08
CA PHE A 90 1.69 -2.67 -5.36
C PHE A 90 2.60 -1.66 -6.05
N ASN A 91 3.89 -1.98 -6.14
CA ASN A 91 4.89 -1.06 -6.68
C ASN A 91 5.91 -1.79 -7.56
N GLY A 92 6.49 -1.04 -8.47
CA GLY A 92 7.56 -1.43 -9.37
C GLY A 92 8.36 -0.21 -9.78
N ASP A 93 9.20 -0.36 -10.82
CA ASP A 93 10.08 0.72 -11.29
C ASP A 93 9.28 1.88 -11.92
N ASP A 94 8.10 1.59 -12.48
CA ASP A 94 7.28 2.51 -13.26
C ASP A 94 5.88 2.74 -12.67
N PHE A 95 5.54 2.12 -11.56
CA PHE A 95 4.25 2.29 -10.91
C PHE A 95 4.34 2.23 -9.38
N PHE A 96 3.39 2.92 -8.72
CA PHE A 96 3.22 2.86 -7.27
C PHE A 96 1.74 3.02 -6.94
N VAL A 97 1.13 1.96 -6.40
CA VAL A 97 -0.32 1.89 -6.16
C VAL A 97 -0.59 1.37 -4.75
N PRO A 98 -0.84 2.24 -3.77
CA PRO A 98 -1.43 1.84 -2.51
C PRO A 98 -2.85 1.35 -2.73
N MET A 99 -3.20 0.19 -2.18
CA MET A 99 -4.50 -0.44 -2.34
C MET A 99 -5.16 -0.74 -1.00
N LEU A 100 -6.48 -0.61 -0.99
CA LEU A 100 -7.35 -1.07 0.09
C LEU A 100 -8.36 -2.03 -0.53
N GLU A 101 -8.47 -3.24 0.00
CA GLU A 101 -9.22 -4.32 -0.62
C GLU A 101 -10.00 -5.13 0.39
N GLY A 102 -10.97 -5.88 -0.07
CA GLY A 102 -11.75 -6.80 0.75
C GLY A 102 -13.08 -7.17 0.14
N GLU A 103 -13.89 -7.84 0.94
CA GLU A 103 -15.27 -8.15 0.61
C GLU A 103 -16.20 -7.09 1.17
N SER A 104 -17.24 -6.73 0.40
CA SER A 104 -18.25 -5.75 0.82
C SER A 104 -19.59 -5.98 0.13
N LYS A 105 -20.66 -5.73 0.87
CA LYS A 105 -22.01 -5.64 0.29
C LYS A 105 -22.21 -4.36 -0.50
N ASP A 106 -21.50 -3.30 -0.13
CA ASP A 106 -21.55 -1.98 -0.75
C ASP A 106 -20.17 -1.36 -0.86
N PRO A 107 -19.39 -1.73 -1.91
CA PRO A 107 -18.07 -1.15 -2.18
C PRO A 107 -18.07 0.37 -2.32
N TYR A 108 -19.20 0.96 -2.77
CA TYR A 108 -19.30 2.40 -2.91
C TYR A 108 -19.34 3.11 -1.56
N ALA A 109 -20.12 2.57 -0.62
CA ALA A 109 -20.14 3.09 0.74
C ALA A 109 -18.77 2.94 1.43
N VAL A 110 -18.05 1.85 1.17
CA VAL A 110 -16.67 1.66 1.66
C VAL A 110 -15.75 2.75 1.10
N ARG A 111 -15.76 3.00 -0.20
CA ARG A 111 -14.98 4.07 -0.84
C ARG A 111 -15.26 5.43 -0.19
N GLU A 112 -16.51 5.81 -0.03
CA GLU A 112 -16.88 7.10 0.58
C GLU A 112 -16.38 7.21 2.03
N ARG A 113 -16.44 6.13 2.80
CA ARG A 113 -15.88 6.08 4.16
C ARG A 113 -14.38 6.24 4.19
N ILE A 114 -13.68 5.60 3.24
CA ILE A 114 -12.21 5.73 3.11
C ILE A 114 -11.87 7.16 2.72
N PHE A 115 -12.55 7.77 1.75
CA PHE A 115 -12.31 9.15 1.33
C PHE A 115 -12.53 10.13 2.48
N ALA A 116 -13.60 9.98 3.24
CA ALA A 116 -13.87 10.83 4.41
C ALA A 116 -12.77 10.68 5.48
N ALA A 117 -12.29 9.46 5.73
CA ALA A 117 -11.22 9.22 6.70
C ALA A 117 -9.87 9.78 6.24
N VAL A 118 -9.55 9.67 4.94
CA VAL A 118 -8.36 10.29 4.34
C VAL A 118 -8.44 11.81 4.45
N GLU A 119 -9.58 12.41 4.14
CA GLU A 119 -9.79 13.87 4.26
C GLU A 119 -9.64 14.35 5.71
N GLU A 120 -10.20 13.61 6.66
CA GLU A 120 -10.07 13.89 8.10
C GLU A 120 -8.61 13.80 8.56
N ALA A 121 -7.90 12.74 8.18
CA ALA A 121 -6.48 12.57 8.49
C ALA A 121 -5.61 13.64 7.80
N ALA A 122 -5.97 14.07 6.59
CA ALA A 122 -5.27 15.15 5.91
C ALA A 122 -5.39 16.50 6.64
N LYS A 123 -6.53 16.75 7.30
CA LYS A 123 -6.80 17.98 8.08
C LYS A 123 -6.18 17.94 9.47
N ASN A 124 -6.38 16.84 10.18
CA ASN A 124 -6.09 16.74 11.61
C ASN A 124 -4.83 15.92 11.93
N GLY A 125 -4.27 15.24 10.94
CA GLY A 125 -3.16 14.31 11.08
C GLY A 125 -3.60 12.91 11.47
N LEU A 126 -2.69 11.96 11.31
CA LEU A 126 -2.82 10.58 11.76
C LEU A 126 -2.65 10.49 13.29
N ASP A 127 -3.19 9.44 13.88
CA ASP A 127 -2.98 9.15 15.31
C ASP A 127 -1.51 8.84 15.59
N GLU A 128 -0.86 9.70 16.40
CA GLU A 128 0.55 9.61 16.74
C GLU A 128 0.88 8.34 17.52
N THR A 129 0.02 7.91 18.42
CA THR A 129 0.22 6.69 19.22
C THR A 129 0.17 5.45 18.34
N LEU A 130 -0.81 5.38 17.43
CA LEU A 130 -0.92 4.28 16.46
C LEU A 130 0.26 4.29 15.48
N PHE A 131 0.72 5.46 15.04
CA PHE A 131 1.88 5.58 14.15
C PHE A 131 3.13 5.03 14.83
N GLU A 132 3.46 5.49 16.04
CA GLU A 132 4.63 5.04 16.77
C GLU A 132 4.59 3.54 17.09
N ASN A 133 3.43 3.02 17.47
CA ASN A 133 3.25 1.60 17.71
C ASN A 133 3.42 0.79 16.42
N SER A 134 2.86 1.25 15.30
CA SER A 134 3.00 0.61 13.99
C SER A 134 4.45 0.61 13.51
N ARG A 135 5.16 1.73 13.67
CA ARG A 135 6.57 1.87 13.33
C ARG A 135 7.46 0.95 14.17
N LYS A 136 7.24 0.90 15.50
CA LYS A 136 7.97 -0.01 16.40
C LYS A 136 7.69 -1.49 16.07
N ASN A 137 6.44 -1.81 15.75
CA ASN A 137 6.06 -3.17 15.35
C ASN A 137 6.75 -3.57 14.04
N ALA A 138 6.74 -2.68 13.02
CA ALA A 138 7.41 -2.91 11.75
C ALA A 138 8.93 -3.10 11.94
N TYR A 139 9.55 -2.26 12.77
CA TYR A 139 10.96 -2.37 13.12
C TYR A 139 11.27 -3.71 13.81
N GLY A 140 10.50 -4.08 14.84
CA GLY A 140 10.67 -5.35 15.54
C GLY A 140 10.50 -6.55 14.61
N SER A 141 9.49 -6.53 13.75
CA SER A 141 9.26 -7.58 12.74
C SER A 141 10.42 -7.71 11.76
N LEU A 142 11.00 -6.58 11.34
CA LEU A 142 12.18 -6.56 10.47
C LEU A 142 13.39 -7.17 11.17
N ILE A 143 13.65 -6.78 12.41
CA ILE A 143 14.77 -7.34 13.20
C ILE A 143 14.62 -8.85 13.41
N MET A 144 13.39 -9.32 13.66
CA MET A 144 13.12 -10.76 13.81
C MET A 144 13.42 -11.56 12.54
N LYS A 145 13.32 -10.97 11.34
CA LYS A 145 13.71 -11.64 10.08
C LYS A 145 15.19 -12.05 10.06
N PHE A 146 16.07 -11.33 10.76
CA PHE A 146 17.49 -11.67 10.83
C PHE A 146 17.78 -12.99 11.58
N ASN A 147 16.81 -13.55 12.28
CA ASN A 147 16.93 -14.88 12.90
C ASN A 147 16.68 -16.03 11.89
N ASN A 148 16.27 -15.71 10.66
CA ASN A 148 15.98 -16.70 9.62
C ASN A 148 16.88 -16.47 8.41
N VAL A 149 17.70 -17.46 8.08
CA VAL A 149 18.70 -17.40 6.99
C VAL A 149 18.06 -17.15 5.63
N GLU A 150 16.92 -17.78 5.35
CA GLU A 150 16.18 -17.60 4.10
C GLU A 150 15.59 -16.19 3.99
N ALA A 151 15.03 -15.66 5.08
CA ALA A 151 14.52 -14.29 5.10
C ALA A 151 15.64 -13.26 4.89
N VAL A 152 16.84 -13.50 5.45
CA VAL A 152 18.04 -12.65 5.23
C VAL A 152 18.50 -12.75 3.78
N ALA A 153 18.57 -13.95 3.21
CA ALA A 153 18.95 -14.12 1.80
C ALA A 153 17.99 -13.39 0.86
N ASN A 154 16.67 -13.51 1.08
CA ASN A 154 15.66 -12.79 0.30
C ASN A 154 15.79 -11.27 0.49
N LEU A 155 16.04 -10.79 1.70
CA LEU A 155 16.27 -9.36 1.96
C LEU A 155 17.49 -8.85 1.16
N MET A 156 18.59 -9.60 1.14
CA MET A 156 19.80 -9.22 0.40
C MET A 156 19.58 -9.20 -1.11
N ILE A 157 18.87 -10.20 -1.64
CA ILE A 157 18.54 -10.27 -3.07
C ILE A 157 17.64 -9.10 -3.47
N ASN A 158 16.54 -8.89 -2.73
CA ASN A 158 15.61 -7.80 -3.01
C ASN A 158 16.28 -6.43 -2.93
N SER A 159 17.13 -6.21 -1.91
CA SER A 159 17.89 -4.97 -1.78
C SER A 159 18.82 -4.74 -2.98
N ALA A 160 19.55 -5.79 -3.41
CA ALA A 160 20.42 -5.70 -4.55
C ALA A 160 19.66 -5.40 -5.85
N MET A 161 18.50 -6.04 -6.07
CA MET A 161 17.65 -5.79 -7.24
C MET A 161 17.08 -4.36 -7.24
N SER A 162 16.76 -3.81 -6.06
CA SER A 162 16.25 -2.45 -5.91
C SER A 162 17.36 -1.39 -5.83
N GLY A 163 18.63 -1.76 -5.94
CA GLY A 163 19.78 -0.84 -5.89
C GLY A 163 19.99 -0.16 -4.53
N ILE A 164 19.57 -0.80 -3.43
CA ILE A 164 19.72 -0.30 -2.05
C ILE A 164 20.59 -1.25 -1.21
N ALA A 165 21.13 -0.77 -0.09
CA ALA A 165 21.86 -1.63 0.83
C ALA A 165 20.88 -2.43 1.73
N PRO A 166 21.25 -3.66 2.16
CA PRO A 166 20.38 -4.53 2.95
C PRO A 166 19.86 -3.93 4.27
N PHE A 167 20.62 -2.99 4.85
CA PHE A 167 20.25 -2.33 6.11
C PHE A 167 19.57 -0.95 5.94
N ASP A 168 19.41 -0.48 4.71
CA ASP A 168 18.76 0.81 4.45
C ASP A 168 17.32 0.82 4.96
N THR A 169 16.60 -0.29 4.86
CA THR A 169 15.25 -0.44 5.39
C THR A 169 15.21 -0.21 6.91
N VAL A 170 16.18 -0.75 7.66
CA VAL A 170 16.29 -0.58 9.13
C VAL A 170 16.53 0.88 9.47
N THR A 171 17.50 1.51 8.79
CA THR A 171 17.87 2.91 8.98
C THR A 171 16.71 3.84 8.61
N MET A 172 16.11 3.63 7.46
CA MET A 172 14.97 4.41 6.99
C MET A 172 13.81 4.34 7.96
N LEU A 173 13.37 3.14 8.34
CA LEU A 173 12.24 2.93 9.25
C LEU A 173 12.45 3.60 10.62
N SER A 174 13.69 3.62 11.11
CA SER A 174 14.02 4.29 12.38
C SER A 174 13.95 5.81 12.30
N SER A 175 14.11 6.39 11.10
CA SER A 175 14.14 7.85 10.87
C SER A 175 12.80 8.45 10.45
N LEU A 176 11.80 7.63 10.07
CA LEU A 176 10.50 8.14 9.65
C LEU A 176 9.74 8.80 10.79
N THR A 177 9.12 9.93 10.49
CA THR A 177 8.30 10.71 11.43
C THR A 177 6.83 10.70 11.03
N ILE A 178 5.96 11.03 11.97
CA ILE A 178 4.53 11.18 11.69
C ILE A 178 4.27 12.34 10.71
N GLU A 179 5.10 13.38 10.75
CA GLU A 179 5.01 14.51 9.81
C GLU A 179 5.28 14.06 8.38
N ASP A 180 6.24 13.15 8.18
CA ASP A 180 6.51 12.54 6.86
C ASP A 180 5.29 11.74 6.39
N ALA A 181 4.68 10.94 7.27
CA ALA A 181 3.49 10.15 6.94
C ALA A 181 2.27 11.03 6.63
N ASN A 182 2.06 12.09 7.42
CA ASN A 182 1.00 13.06 7.19
C ASN A 182 1.17 13.83 5.87
N ARG A 183 2.41 14.15 5.51
CA ARG A 183 2.74 14.80 4.23
C ARG A 183 2.44 13.85 3.08
N TRP A 184 2.96 12.62 3.17
CA TRP A 184 2.71 11.59 2.16
C TRP A 184 1.20 11.37 1.92
N LEU A 185 0.41 11.25 2.99
CA LEU A 185 -1.04 11.05 2.89
C LEU A 185 -1.71 12.20 2.14
N ARG A 186 -1.35 13.46 2.43
CA ARG A 186 -1.91 14.65 1.76
C ARG A 186 -1.51 14.76 0.30
N GLU A 187 -0.32 14.32 -0.06
CA GLU A 187 0.23 14.46 -1.41
C GLU A 187 -0.17 13.31 -2.34
N GLU A 188 -0.39 12.10 -1.80
CA GLU A 188 -0.53 10.90 -2.61
C GLU A 188 -1.94 10.27 -2.56
N LEU A 189 -2.65 10.31 -1.44
CA LEU A 189 -4.01 9.73 -1.35
C LEU A 189 -5.08 10.74 -1.82
N LEU A 190 -4.98 11.14 -3.07
CA LEU A 190 -5.89 12.12 -3.66
C LEU A 190 -7.09 11.42 -4.31
N PRO A 191 -8.35 11.84 -4.02
CA PRO A 191 -9.53 11.21 -4.59
C PRO A 191 -9.55 11.15 -6.12
N GLN A 192 -8.99 12.16 -6.80
CA GLN A 192 -8.87 12.21 -8.26
C GLN A 192 -7.86 11.20 -8.84
N GLN A 193 -7.01 10.60 -8.00
CA GLN A 193 -6.06 9.54 -8.37
C GLN A 193 -6.57 8.16 -7.97
N ALA A 194 -7.77 8.08 -7.38
CA ALA A 194 -8.36 6.82 -6.95
C ALA A 194 -9.10 6.12 -8.09
N THR A 195 -9.00 4.80 -8.13
CA THR A 195 -9.78 3.91 -8.99
C THR A 195 -10.39 2.79 -8.16
N LEU A 196 -11.65 2.46 -8.44
CA LEU A 196 -12.38 1.40 -7.76
C LEU A 196 -12.65 0.24 -8.72
N SER A 197 -12.10 -0.92 -8.41
CA SER A 197 -12.43 -2.18 -9.10
C SER A 197 -13.39 -2.99 -8.25
N ILE A 198 -14.47 -3.48 -8.85
CA ILE A 198 -15.49 -4.29 -8.19
C ILE A 198 -15.70 -5.58 -8.98
N MET A 199 -15.58 -6.70 -8.28
CA MET A 199 -15.99 -7.99 -8.78
C MET A 199 -17.31 -8.39 -8.10
N LYS A 200 -18.40 -8.42 -8.86
CA LYS A 200 -19.73 -8.80 -8.35
C LYS A 200 -19.97 -10.28 -8.49
N ASN A 201 -20.78 -10.84 -7.57
CA ASN A 201 -21.32 -12.16 -7.74
C ASN A 201 -22.19 -12.23 -9.01
N GLN A 202 -22.06 -13.31 -9.73
CA GLN A 202 -23.00 -13.69 -10.79
C GLN A 202 -24.24 -14.29 -10.12
N ASP A 203 -25.38 -13.56 -10.15
CA ASP A 203 -26.68 -14.07 -9.71
C ASP A 203 -27.14 -15.28 -10.54
#